data_dcc2893ce71f08d2c9fdf1a591c5a4f4
#
_entry.id   dcc2893ce71f08d2c9fdf1a591c5a4f4
#
_cell.length_a   1.000
_cell.length_b   1.000
_cell.length_c   1.000
_cell.angle_alpha   90.00
_cell.angle_beta   90.00
_cell.angle_gamma   90.00
#
_symmetry.space_group_name_H-M   'P 1'
#
loop_
_entity.id
_entity.type
_entity.pdbx_description
1 polymer ?
#
loop_
_entity_poly.entity_id
_entity_poly.type
_entity_poly.pdbx_seq_one_letter_code
_entity_poly.pdbx_strand_id
1 'polypeptide(L)'
;MIVLNNIALFNGHADHSCGDACVAFADGRIIYAGPREGSPSLDDGAQVIDGHGHFVMPGMVESHAHLSYTNNGPLELDKSPVEEVVIKTIHNARVMLGSGFTSAISFG
;
A
#
# COMPACT_ATOMS: atom_id res chain seq x y z
N MET A 1 3.36 7.66 -17.40
CA MET A 1 3.42 6.25 -16.91
C MET A 1 4.62 6.09 -15.98
N ILE A 2 4.52 5.28 -14.93
CA ILE A 2 5.63 4.90 -14.06
C ILE A 2 5.75 3.38 -14.10
N VAL A 3 6.97 2.87 -14.22
CA VAL A 3 7.26 1.43 -14.26
C VAL A 3 8.28 1.09 -13.18
N LEU A 4 7.91 0.22 -12.26
CA LEU A 4 8.80 -0.36 -11.27
C LEU A 4 9.33 -1.69 -11.82
N ASN A 5 10.61 -1.76 -12.14
CA ASN A 5 11.28 -2.92 -12.72
C ASN A 5 12.16 -3.64 -11.70
N ASN A 6 12.71 -4.78 -12.10
CA ASN A 6 13.69 -5.55 -11.33
C ASN A 6 13.21 -5.85 -9.92
N ILE A 7 12.04 -6.52 -9.85
CA ILE A 7 11.38 -6.90 -8.60
C ILE A 7 11.01 -8.39 -8.60
N ALA A 8 10.84 -8.93 -7.40
CA ALA A 8 10.08 -10.16 -7.19
C ALA A 8 8.64 -9.78 -6.87
N LEU A 9 7.68 -10.24 -7.64
CA LEU A 9 6.28 -9.82 -7.55
C LEU A 9 5.37 -10.95 -7.09
N PHE A 10 4.56 -10.69 -6.06
CA PHE A 10 3.35 -11.44 -5.75
C PHE A 10 2.14 -10.58 -6.14
N ASN A 11 1.36 -11.00 -7.11
CA ASN A 11 0.26 -10.21 -7.67
C ASN A 11 -1.09 -10.41 -6.96
N GLY A 12 -1.14 -11.24 -5.92
CA GLY A 12 -2.35 -11.54 -5.16
C GLY A 12 -3.28 -12.59 -5.76
N HIS A 13 -2.95 -13.16 -6.93
CA HIS A 13 -3.75 -14.18 -7.62
C HIS A 13 -3.03 -15.52 -7.79
N ALA A 14 -1.72 -15.49 -7.96
CA ALA A 14 -0.92 -16.70 -8.13
C ALA A 14 -0.54 -17.31 -6.78
N ASP A 15 -0.28 -18.62 -6.76
CA ASP A 15 0.18 -19.33 -5.56
C ASP A 15 1.66 -19.08 -5.23
N HIS A 16 2.38 -18.40 -6.12
CA HIS A 16 3.80 -18.13 -5.98
C HIS A 16 4.15 -16.72 -6.51
N SER A 17 5.29 -16.22 -6.11
CA SER A 17 5.85 -14.99 -6.63
C SER A 17 6.54 -15.21 -7.98
N CYS A 18 6.53 -14.19 -8.83
CA CYS A 18 7.27 -14.12 -10.08
C CYS A 18 8.58 -13.34 -9.86
N GLY A 19 9.70 -13.93 -10.20
CA GLY A 19 10.98 -13.21 -10.29
C GLY A 19 11.08 -12.45 -11.62
N ASP A 20 12.01 -11.49 -11.71
CA ASP A 20 12.20 -10.60 -12.87
C ASP A 20 10.86 -10.03 -13.39
N ALA A 21 10.15 -9.38 -12.49
CA ALA A 21 8.84 -8.82 -12.74
C ALA A 21 8.88 -7.29 -12.81
N CYS A 22 7.76 -6.74 -13.27
CA CYS A 22 7.52 -5.30 -13.19
C CYS A 22 6.06 -4.99 -12.86
N VAL A 23 5.85 -3.78 -12.35
CA VAL A 23 4.55 -3.17 -12.18
C VAL A 23 4.54 -1.84 -12.93
N ALA A 24 3.58 -1.64 -13.83
CA ALA A 24 3.37 -0.38 -14.52
C ALA A 24 2.05 0.26 -14.06
N PHE A 25 2.08 1.56 -13.83
CA PHE A 25 0.89 2.31 -13.44
C PHE A 25 0.86 3.71 -14.06
N ALA A 26 -0.36 4.14 -14.35
CA ALA A 26 -0.67 5.43 -14.90
C ALA A 26 -2.03 5.88 -14.37
N ASP A 27 -2.20 7.18 -14.17
CA ASP A 27 -3.47 7.80 -13.76
C ASP A 27 -4.09 7.16 -12.50
N GLY A 28 -3.25 6.76 -11.55
CA GLY A 28 -3.67 6.13 -10.31
C GLY A 28 -4.13 4.67 -10.45
N ARG A 29 -3.87 4.02 -11.58
CA ARG A 29 -4.23 2.63 -11.84
C ARG A 29 -3.02 1.78 -12.21
N ILE A 30 -3.01 0.54 -11.73
CA ILE A 30 -2.07 -0.48 -12.21
C ILE A 30 -2.56 -0.93 -13.60
N ILE A 31 -1.72 -0.76 -14.60
CA ILE A 31 -2.00 -1.17 -15.98
C ILE A 31 -1.32 -2.48 -16.37
N TYR A 32 -0.30 -2.87 -15.59
CA TYR A 32 0.39 -4.15 -15.73
C TYR A 32 1.02 -4.57 -14.40
N ALA A 33 0.98 -5.86 -14.09
CA ALA A 33 1.70 -6.46 -12.97
C ALA A 33 2.03 -7.92 -13.30
N GLY A 34 3.27 -8.22 -13.66
CA GLY A 34 3.67 -9.56 -14.10
C GLY A 34 5.13 -9.64 -14.55
N PRO A 35 5.50 -10.72 -15.27
CA PRO A 35 6.82 -10.91 -15.81
C PRO A 35 7.27 -9.72 -16.66
N ARG A 36 8.53 -9.35 -16.57
CA ARG A 36 9.08 -8.17 -17.26
C ARG A 36 8.96 -8.25 -18.79
N GLU A 37 9.04 -9.43 -19.38
CA GLU A 37 8.89 -9.65 -20.82
C GLU A 37 7.52 -9.23 -21.37
N GLY A 38 6.47 -9.23 -20.53
CA GLY A 38 5.12 -8.75 -20.88
C GLY A 38 4.88 -7.28 -20.57
N SER A 39 5.91 -6.55 -20.15
CA SER A 39 5.79 -5.11 -19.83
C SER A 39 5.27 -4.30 -21.03
N PRO A 40 4.38 -3.34 -20.81
CA PRO A 40 3.98 -2.41 -21.87
C PRO A 40 5.19 -1.61 -22.38
N SER A 41 5.13 -1.21 -23.62
CA SER A 41 6.13 -0.31 -24.22
C SER A 41 6.22 0.98 -23.42
N LEU A 42 7.43 1.44 -23.19
CA LEU A 42 7.66 2.74 -22.54
C LEU A 42 7.33 3.86 -23.53
N ASP A 43 6.53 4.82 -23.10
CA ASP A 43 6.28 6.06 -23.83
C ASP A 43 7.36 7.12 -23.52
N ASP A 44 7.40 8.20 -24.33
CA ASP A 44 8.36 9.30 -24.22
C ASP A 44 8.17 10.13 -22.94
N GLY A 45 8.06 9.62 -21.84
CA GLY A 45 7.85 10.31 -20.55
C GLY A 45 7.69 9.30 -19.42
N ALA A 46 7.87 8.03 -19.73
CA ALA A 46 7.80 7.00 -18.72
C ALA A 46 8.96 7.13 -17.72
N GLN A 47 8.61 7.16 -16.45
CA GLN A 47 9.60 7.06 -15.37
C GLN A 47 9.83 5.59 -15.05
N VAL A 48 11.08 5.15 -15.10
CA VAL A 48 11.46 3.79 -14.71
C VAL A 48 12.17 3.85 -13.36
N ILE A 49 11.70 3.04 -12.42
CA ILE A 49 12.27 2.88 -11.08
C ILE A 49 12.85 1.46 -10.98
N ASP A 50 14.12 1.36 -10.62
CA ASP A 50 14.74 0.08 -10.33
C ASP A 50 14.37 -0.37 -8.90
N GLY A 51 13.73 -1.53 -8.78
CA GLY A 51 13.34 -2.12 -7.51
C GLY A 51 14.45 -2.93 -6.83
N HIS A 52 15.64 -3.03 -7.45
CA HIS A 52 16.82 -3.69 -6.87
C HIS A 52 16.56 -5.10 -6.32
N GLY A 53 15.68 -5.86 -6.96
CA GLY A 53 15.30 -7.20 -6.53
C GLY A 53 14.39 -7.25 -5.30
N HIS A 54 13.85 -6.11 -4.85
CA HIS A 54 12.94 -6.09 -3.72
C HIS A 54 11.65 -6.84 -4.03
N PHE A 55 11.03 -7.35 -2.97
CA PHE A 55 9.75 -8.02 -3.06
C PHE A 55 8.61 -6.99 -3.06
N VAL A 56 7.70 -7.14 -4.01
CA VAL A 56 6.52 -6.28 -4.17
C VAL A 56 5.26 -7.13 -4.10
N MET A 57 4.28 -6.67 -3.35
CA MET A 57 2.98 -7.30 -3.20
C MET A 57 1.88 -6.24 -3.10
N PRO A 58 0.60 -6.60 -3.30
CA PRO A 58 -0.51 -5.71 -2.99
C PRO A 58 -0.44 -5.20 -1.55
N GLY A 59 -0.86 -3.96 -1.33
CA GLY A 59 -0.98 -3.42 0.01
C GLY A 59 -1.92 -4.28 0.86
N MET A 60 -1.55 -4.49 2.12
CA MET A 60 -2.36 -5.27 3.05
C MET A 60 -3.66 -4.55 3.41
N VAL A 61 -4.67 -5.34 3.77
CA VAL A 61 -5.95 -4.84 4.28
C VAL A 61 -6.05 -5.20 5.75
N GLU A 62 -6.21 -4.19 6.61
CA GLU A 62 -6.56 -4.43 8.02
C GLU A 62 -8.07 -4.62 8.14
N SER A 63 -8.49 -5.80 8.52
CA SER A 63 -9.91 -6.17 8.54
C SER A 63 -10.66 -5.70 9.79
N HIS A 64 -9.97 -5.20 10.81
CA HIS A 64 -10.58 -4.70 12.05
C HIS A 64 -9.72 -3.58 12.65
N ALA A 65 -9.93 -2.36 12.18
CA ALA A 65 -9.18 -1.19 12.64
C ALA A 65 -10.04 -0.23 13.46
N HIS A 66 -9.36 0.47 14.37
CA HIS A 66 -9.89 1.63 15.08
C HIS A 66 -8.82 2.71 15.08
N LEU A 67 -8.73 3.47 14.00
CA LEU A 67 -7.66 4.46 13.81
C LEU A 67 -7.65 5.55 14.88
N SER A 68 -8.80 5.86 15.48
CA SER A 68 -8.93 6.84 16.55
C SER A 68 -8.48 6.33 17.91
N TYR A 69 -8.36 5.01 18.08
CA TYR A 69 -8.02 4.44 19.37
C TYR A 69 -6.50 4.51 19.64
N THR A 70 -6.18 4.62 20.91
CA THR A 70 -4.82 4.55 21.45
C THR A 70 -4.73 3.37 22.43
N ASN A 71 -3.70 3.36 23.27
CA ASN A 71 -3.59 2.39 24.36
C ASN A 71 -4.66 2.55 25.46
N ASN A 72 -5.46 3.61 25.37
CA ASN A 72 -6.58 3.86 26.26
C ASN A 72 -7.82 3.11 25.76
N GLY A 73 -8.69 2.72 26.67
CA GLY A 73 -9.94 2.07 26.33
C GLY A 73 -10.91 3.01 25.58
N PRO A 74 -11.89 2.46 24.85
CA PRO A 74 -12.82 3.26 24.06
C PRO A 74 -13.63 4.29 24.91
N LEU A 75 -13.89 4.01 26.17
CA LEU A 75 -14.58 4.92 27.08
C LEU A 75 -13.78 6.19 27.44
N GLU A 76 -12.49 6.21 27.18
CA GLU A 76 -11.66 7.40 27.39
C GLU A 76 -11.58 8.29 26.17
N LEU A 77 -11.93 7.76 24.99
CA LEU A 77 -11.97 8.52 23.75
C LEU A 77 -12.99 9.67 23.85
N ASP A 78 -14.16 9.40 24.42
CA ASP A 78 -15.24 10.37 24.62
C ASP A 78 -14.85 11.54 25.55
N LYS A 79 -13.79 11.38 26.32
CA LYS A 79 -13.28 12.41 27.23
C LYS A 79 -12.18 13.26 26.62
N SER A 80 -11.65 12.85 25.46
CA SER A 80 -10.58 13.57 24.77
C SER A 80 -11.15 14.70 23.89
N PRO A 81 -10.48 15.86 23.82
CA PRO A 81 -10.82 16.88 22.83
C PRO A 81 -10.79 16.30 21.40
N VAL A 82 -11.74 16.73 20.57
CA VAL A 82 -11.84 16.24 19.18
C VAL A 82 -10.55 16.48 18.41
N GLU A 83 -9.88 17.59 18.64
CA GLU A 83 -8.62 17.96 18.00
C GLU A 83 -7.51 16.93 18.33
N GLU A 84 -7.46 16.47 19.56
CA GLU A 84 -6.51 15.46 19.99
C GLU A 84 -6.79 14.11 19.33
N VAL A 85 -8.07 13.72 19.25
CA VAL A 85 -8.50 12.49 18.57
C VAL A 85 -8.12 12.52 17.09
N VAL A 86 -8.33 13.65 16.40
CA VAL A 86 -7.95 13.81 14.99
C VAL A 86 -6.45 13.65 14.79
N ILE A 87 -5.63 14.28 15.63
CA ILE A 87 -4.17 14.17 15.54
C ILE A 87 -3.71 12.73 15.74
N LYS A 88 -4.27 12.03 16.73
CA LYS A 88 -3.97 10.62 16.98
C LYS A 88 -4.39 9.73 15.82
N THR A 89 -5.56 9.98 15.25
CA THR A 89 -6.05 9.24 14.05
C THR A 89 -5.10 9.39 12.88
N ILE A 90 -4.63 10.60 12.60
CA ILE A 90 -3.67 10.87 11.52
C ILE A 90 -2.34 10.13 11.80
N HIS A 91 -1.87 10.15 13.03
CA HIS A 91 -0.65 9.44 13.42
C HIS A 91 -0.81 7.93 13.20
N ASN A 92 -1.89 7.32 13.69
CA ASN A 92 -2.17 5.90 13.54
C ASN A 92 -2.30 5.48 12.07
N ALA A 93 -2.98 6.28 11.25
CA ALA A 93 -3.09 6.05 9.81
C ALA A 93 -1.71 6.06 9.12
N ARG A 94 -0.81 6.96 9.52
CA ARG A 94 0.57 7.00 8.99
C ARG A 94 1.37 5.76 9.41
N VAL A 95 1.23 5.31 10.66
CA VAL A 95 1.88 4.08 11.15
C VAL A 95 1.39 2.88 10.37
N MET A 96 0.07 2.75 10.18
CA MET A 96 -0.51 1.66 9.37
C MET A 96 0.01 1.67 7.94
N LEU A 97 -0.03 2.82 7.28
CA LEU A 97 0.47 2.94 5.91
C LEU A 97 1.96 2.62 5.82
N GLY A 98 2.77 3.10 6.76
CA GLY A 98 4.21 2.79 6.85
C GLY A 98 4.49 1.32 7.13
N SER A 99 3.52 0.58 7.68
CA SER A 99 3.59 -0.87 7.91
C SER A 99 3.07 -1.71 6.74
N GLY A 100 2.66 -1.06 5.63
CA GLY A 100 2.23 -1.73 4.40
C GLY A 100 0.71 -1.95 4.29
N PHE A 101 -0.10 -1.45 5.22
CA PHE A 101 -1.56 -1.50 5.11
C PHE A 101 -2.07 -0.31 4.30
N THR A 102 -2.66 -0.58 3.15
CA THR A 102 -3.20 0.45 2.25
C THR A 102 -4.70 0.63 2.36
N SER A 103 -5.36 -0.28 3.06
CA SER A 103 -6.80 -0.24 3.32
C SER A 103 -7.10 -0.72 4.72
N ALA A 104 -8.19 -0.23 5.29
CA ALA A 104 -8.65 -0.65 6.61
C ALA A 104 -10.18 -0.62 6.67
N ILE A 105 -10.76 -1.56 7.42
CA ILE A 105 -12.18 -1.56 7.77
C ILE A 105 -12.28 -1.09 9.22
N SER A 106 -12.90 0.07 9.42
CA SER A 106 -13.11 0.64 10.76
C SER A 106 -14.51 0.31 11.26
N PHE A 107 -14.61 -0.11 12.49
CA PHE A 107 -15.86 -0.46 13.18
C PHE A 107 -16.23 0.57 14.25
N GLY A 108 -16.13 1.83 13.94
CA GLY A 108 -16.50 2.94 14.84
C GLY A 108 -15.38 3.86 15.18
#